data_cff6996529a3bcf66744157500ee333f
#
_entry.id   cff6996529a3bcf66744157500ee333f
#
_cell.length_a   1.000
_cell.length_b   1.000
_cell.length_c   1.000
_cell.angle_alpha   90.00
_cell.angle_beta   90.00
_cell.angle_gamma   90.00
#
_symmetry.space_group_name_H-M   'P 1'
#
loop_
_entity.id
_entity.type
_entity.pdbx_description
1 polymer ?
#
loop_
_entity_poly.entity_id
_entity_poly.type
_entity_poly.pdbx_seq_one_letter_code
_entity_poly.pdbx_strand_id
1 'polypeptide(L)'
;MNTLTLTPALRADGFDTPNIPQRPSTGEVSRTPQRPVAVVIGSGFGGLAAAIRLSVKGYEVKVFEKLDAPGGRAYVHHQDGFTFDAGPTIITAPFLLEELWALCGKSFADDVKLVAMDPFYRVRFSDGTWFDYNGDAEHMRAEVARFEPSDLPGYERFLEEAERCKTLGFEGMGDMAFDKVSDLMAAIPDFLRMGAWRSLYSLVAKHMRNDKLRTVMSFHPLLIGGNPFAVTCAYALINSLERTWGVHSAMGGTGAIVKGLVGLLEERGVPLRCNAPVTQIRIEKGRACGVELQNGEFVPADIVVSNGDTAWTYKNLVAPEHRRVWTDRKIANGKYSMGLFVWYFGTSKQYKDVPHHMMVLGPRYQGLLQDIFKKHKLADDFSLYLHRPTATDPSLAPEGCDTFYVLSPVPHLDSGTDWPAFAETYRAAIAESLEASVLPGLRDCIVTSKVTTPQDFHDNLWSYKGAGFGLEPLLLQSAWFRPHNRSEDVPGLFVVGASTHPGAGVPGVLMSAKALETVVPHVPA
;
A
#
# COMPACT_ATOMS: atom_id res chain seq x y z
N MET A 1 -17.65 9.99 61.11
CA MET A 1 -17.35 10.98 62.14
C MET A 1 -16.59 12.12 61.52
N ASN A 2 -17.12 13.27 61.69
CA ASN A 2 -16.75 14.67 61.46
C ASN A 2 -17.02 15.27 60.08
N THR A 3 -18.24 15.76 60.05
CA THR A 3 -18.73 16.91 59.28
C THR A 3 -18.05 18.21 59.74
N LEU A 4 -17.68 19.09 58.82
CA LEU A 4 -17.49 20.51 59.13
C LEU A 4 -18.22 21.35 58.08
N THR A 5 -19.28 21.95 58.55
CA THR A 5 -20.07 23.04 57.99
C THR A 5 -19.29 24.34 58.07
N LEU A 6 -19.41 25.18 57.01
CA LEU A 6 -19.10 26.61 57.08
C LEU A 6 -20.26 27.44 56.57
N THR A 7 -20.68 28.34 57.40
CA THR A 7 -21.77 29.32 57.32
C THR A 7 -21.30 30.64 56.66
N PRO A 8 -22.23 31.52 56.20
CA PRO A 8 -21.93 32.68 55.33
C PRO A 8 -21.89 34.01 56.14
N ALA A 9 -21.18 34.98 55.57
CA ALA A 9 -21.38 36.45 55.83
C ALA A 9 -20.48 37.18 54.82
N LEU A 10 -20.77 38.34 54.25
CA LEU A 10 -21.54 39.55 54.62
C LEU A 10 -21.80 40.36 53.33
N ARG A 11 -22.93 41.03 53.27
CA ARG A 11 -23.23 42.10 52.29
C ARG A 11 -22.51 43.39 52.71
N ALA A 12 -22.05 44.16 51.71
CA ALA A 12 -21.75 45.58 51.88
C ALA A 12 -22.19 46.38 50.65
N ASP A 13 -22.77 47.49 50.89
CA ASP A 13 -23.60 48.37 50.11
C ASP A 13 -22.86 49.19 48.99
N GLY A 14 -23.57 49.45 47.93
CA GLY A 14 -23.83 50.77 47.33
C GLY A 14 -22.65 51.54 46.72
N PHE A 15 -22.53 51.51 45.36
CA PHE A 15 -22.08 52.70 44.63
C PHE A 15 -22.85 52.80 43.29
N ASP A 16 -23.54 53.94 43.12
CA ASP A 16 -24.17 54.39 41.87
C ASP A 16 -23.15 54.54 40.76
N THR A 17 -23.37 53.82 39.65
CA THR A 17 -22.62 54.08 38.40
C THR A 17 -23.42 54.91 37.42
N PRO A 18 -22.84 55.96 36.82
CA PRO A 18 -23.53 56.81 35.87
C PRO A 18 -23.83 56.10 34.54
N ASN A 19 -25.02 56.34 34.04
CA ASN A 19 -25.62 55.88 32.81
C ASN A 19 -24.78 56.36 31.58
N ILE A 20 -24.00 55.45 30.97
CA ILE A 20 -23.29 55.72 29.70
C ILE A 20 -24.18 55.20 28.55
N PRO A 21 -24.53 56.03 27.55
CA PRO A 21 -25.34 55.62 26.42
C PRO A 21 -24.57 54.58 25.59
N GLN A 22 -25.13 53.38 25.42
CA GLN A 22 -24.63 52.37 24.51
C GLN A 22 -24.74 52.86 23.07
N ARG A 23 -23.58 53.03 22.41
CA ARG A 23 -23.52 53.13 20.94
C ARG A 23 -23.87 51.75 20.35
N PRO A 24 -24.68 51.70 19.28
CA PRO A 24 -24.91 50.46 18.56
C PRO A 24 -23.57 50.02 17.91
N SER A 25 -23.00 48.96 18.38
CA SER A 25 -21.87 48.31 17.73
C SER A 25 -22.36 47.56 16.49
N THR A 26 -22.36 48.23 15.35
CA THR A 26 -22.33 47.58 14.05
C THR A 26 -20.91 47.08 13.80
N GLY A 27 -20.52 46.06 14.55
CA GLY A 27 -19.32 45.29 14.28
C GLY A 27 -19.72 44.19 13.31
N GLU A 28 -19.50 44.39 12.02
CA GLU A 28 -19.26 43.26 11.12
C GLU A 28 -18.08 42.48 11.68
N VAL A 29 -18.37 41.38 12.34
CA VAL A 29 -17.36 40.36 12.64
C VAL A 29 -16.91 39.83 11.27
N SER A 30 -15.78 40.32 10.79
CA SER A 30 -15.06 39.71 9.67
C SER A 30 -14.85 38.24 10.02
N ARG A 31 -15.76 37.38 9.56
CA ARG A 31 -15.57 35.94 9.61
C ARG A 31 -14.44 35.64 8.65
N THR A 32 -13.25 35.40 9.18
CA THR A 32 -12.19 34.74 8.42
C THR A 32 -12.85 33.55 7.71
N PRO A 33 -12.71 33.40 6.38
CA PRO A 33 -13.31 32.27 5.68
C PRO A 33 -12.87 30.98 6.36
N GLN A 34 -13.83 30.24 6.89
CA GLN A 34 -13.55 28.99 7.58
C GLN A 34 -13.01 28.02 6.53
N ARG A 35 -11.79 27.48 6.75
CA ARG A 35 -11.18 26.50 5.84
C ARG A 35 -12.10 25.30 5.69
N PRO A 36 -12.31 24.76 4.48
CA PRO A 36 -13.11 23.56 4.31
C PRO A 36 -12.43 22.37 5.01
N VAL A 37 -13.24 21.53 5.63
CA VAL A 37 -12.79 20.38 6.42
C VAL A 37 -12.70 19.15 5.53
N ALA A 38 -11.56 18.48 5.55
CA ALA A 38 -11.35 17.18 4.92
C ALA A 38 -11.12 16.10 5.99
N VAL A 39 -11.92 15.04 5.94
CA VAL A 39 -11.67 13.85 6.75
C VAL A 39 -11.02 12.77 5.90
N VAL A 40 -9.90 12.22 6.38
CA VAL A 40 -9.19 11.09 5.77
C VAL A 40 -9.37 9.85 6.62
N ILE A 41 -9.88 8.77 6.02
CA ILE A 41 -10.10 7.47 6.66
C ILE A 41 -8.91 6.56 6.34
N GLY A 42 -8.15 6.18 7.38
CA GLY A 42 -7.00 5.28 7.29
C GLY A 42 -5.68 6.01 7.00
N SER A 43 -4.66 5.68 7.79
CA SER A 43 -3.32 6.28 7.77
C SER A 43 -2.24 5.39 7.11
N GLY A 44 -2.60 4.56 6.12
CA GLY A 44 -1.63 3.95 5.21
C GLY A 44 -0.99 5.01 4.31
N PHE A 45 0.04 4.65 3.54
CA PHE A 45 0.78 5.60 2.69
C PHE A 45 -0.10 6.50 1.82
N GLY A 46 -1.15 5.94 1.18
CA GLY A 46 -2.06 6.74 0.36
C GLY A 46 -2.84 7.77 1.18
N GLY A 47 -3.29 7.42 2.40
CA GLY A 47 -4.01 8.31 3.30
C GLY A 47 -3.11 9.41 3.88
N LEU A 48 -1.89 9.06 4.32
CA LEU A 48 -0.90 10.03 4.80
C LEU A 48 -0.52 11.01 3.68
N ALA A 49 -0.24 10.51 2.47
CA ALA A 49 0.06 11.35 1.31
C ALA A 49 -1.12 12.26 0.93
N ALA A 50 -2.36 11.74 0.95
CA ALA A 50 -3.56 12.54 0.69
C ALA A 50 -3.74 13.64 1.75
N ALA A 51 -3.54 13.31 3.03
CA ALA A 51 -3.64 14.27 4.13
C ALA A 51 -2.61 15.42 4.00
N ILE A 52 -1.35 15.09 3.66
CA ILE A 52 -0.31 16.09 3.40
C ILE A 52 -0.72 16.99 2.24
N ARG A 53 -1.08 16.45 1.08
CA ARG A 53 -1.48 17.21 -0.11
C ARG A 53 -2.69 18.10 0.14
N LEU A 54 -3.72 17.60 0.82
CA LEU A 54 -4.91 18.38 1.17
C LEU A 54 -4.59 19.51 2.14
N SER A 55 -3.71 19.27 3.13
CA SER A 55 -3.28 20.31 4.07
C SER A 55 -2.50 21.43 3.37
N VAL A 56 -1.64 21.08 2.38
CA VAL A 56 -0.93 22.06 1.53
C VAL A 56 -1.91 22.84 0.66
N LYS A 57 -2.97 22.18 0.18
CA LYS A 57 -4.02 22.77 -0.64
C LYS A 57 -4.97 23.70 0.15
N GLY A 58 -4.82 23.79 1.48
CA GLY A 58 -5.54 24.72 2.34
C GLY A 58 -6.72 24.13 3.12
N TYR A 59 -6.97 22.84 3.05
CA TYR A 59 -8.00 22.18 3.87
C TYR A 59 -7.58 22.10 5.35
N GLU A 60 -8.56 22.17 6.26
CA GLU A 60 -8.44 21.67 7.62
C GLU A 60 -8.59 20.15 7.55
N VAL A 61 -7.49 19.41 7.77
CA VAL A 61 -7.49 17.94 7.60
C VAL A 61 -7.54 17.25 8.95
N LYS A 62 -8.32 16.15 9.03
CA LYS A 62 -8.39 15.25 10.20
C LYS A 62 -8.23 13.81 9.70
N VAL A 63 -7.31 13.04 10.30
CA VAL A 63 -7.04 11.65 9.92
C VAL A 63 -7.51 10.71 11.02
N PHE A 64 -8.27 9.67 10.66
CA PHE A 64 -8.76 8.64 11.57
C PHE A 64 -8.23 7.28 11.16
N GLU A 65 -7.57 6.60 12.10
CA GLU A 65 -7.00 5.28 11.93
C GLU A 65 -7.66 4.30 12.88
N LYS A 66 -8.01 3.12 12.37
CA LYS A 66 -8.60 2.03 13.15
C LYS A 66 -7.58 1.39 14.10
N LEU A 67 -6.35 1.21 13.61
CA LEU A 67 -5.28 0.55 14.37
C LEU A 67 -4.75 1.49 15.47
N ASP A 68 -3.96 0.93 16.36
CA ASP A 68 -3.28 1.63 17.45
C ASP A 68 -2.08 2.47 16.96
N ALA A 69 -1.61 2.23 15.72
CA ALA A 69 -0.52 2.97 15.10
C ALA A 69 -0.78 3.21 13.60
N PRO A 70 -0.18 4.29 13.01
CA PRO A 70 -0.27 4.56 11.58
C PRO A 70 0.54 3.56 10.76
N GLY A 71 0.28 3.56 9.43
CA GLY A 71 1.03 2.75 8.46
C GLY A 71 0.14 1.77 7.69
N GLY A 72 -0.94 1.28 8.26
CA GLY A 72 -1.81 0.29 7.62
C GLY A 72 -1.03 -0.97 7.25
N ARG A 73 -0.85 -1.26 5.93
CA ARG A 73 -0.01 -2.39 5.48
C ARG A 73 1.48 -2.18 5.74
N ALA A 74 1.93 -0.96 6.00
CA ALA A 74 3.29 -0.61 6.43
C ALA A 74 3.42 -0.54 7.97
N TYR A 75 2.54 -1.24 8.70
CA TYR A 75 2.62 -1.39 10.14
C TYR A 75 3.95 -2.05 10.54
N VAL A 76 4.43 -1.79 11.74
CA VAL A 76 5.67 -2.36 12.27
C VAL A 76 5.36 -3.17 13.54
N HIS A 77 5.85 -4.39 13.58
CA HIS A 77 5.76 -5.24 14.76
C HIS A 77 7.08 -5.21 15.52
N HIS A 78 7.02 -5.01 16.84
CA HIS A 78 8.16 -5.15 17.73
C HIS A 78 7.90 -6.33 18.68
N GLN A 79 8.79 -7.30 18.69
CA GLN A 79 8.67 -8.50 19.51
C GLN A 79 10.03 -9.04 19.91
N ASP A 80 10.28 -9.26 21.19
CA ASP A 80 11.50 -9.87 21.74
C ASP A 80 12.81 -9.21 21.28
N GLY A 81 12.80 -7.88 21.08
CA GLY A 81 13.95 -7.10 20.60
C GLY A 81 14.13 -7.07 19.08
N PHE A 82 13.24 -7.75 18.33
CA PHE A 82 13.21 -7.73 16.87
C PHE A 82 12.19 -6.72 16.34
N THR A 83 12.51 -6.14 15.20
CA THR A 83 11.62 -5.23 14.46
C THR A 83 11.26 -5.87 13.12
N PHE A 84 9.95 -5.98 12.84
CA PHE A 84 9.42 -6.57 11.62
C PHE A 84 8.55 -5.56 10.88
N ASP A 85 8.92 -5.22 9.66
CA ASP A 85 8.04 -4.52 8.74
C ASP A 85 6.91 -5.46 8.28
N ALA A 86 5.66 -5.02 8.39
CA ALA A 86 4.51 -5.86 8.04
C ALA A 86 4.29 -5.96 6.52
N GLY A 87 4.89 -5.10 5.72
CA GLY A 87 4.56 -5.02 4.31
C GLY A 87 5.59 -4.34 3.41
N PRO A 88 5.28 -3.25 2.72
CA PRO A 88 5.98 -2.81 1.53
C PRO A 88 7.44 -2.42 1.81
N THR A 89 8.35 -3.36 1.61
CA THR A 89 9.79 -3.23 1.87
C THR A 89 10.60 -2.89 0.62
N ILE A 90 9.96 -2.91 -0.55
CA ILE A 90 10.58 -2.61 -1.84
C ILE A 90 10.22 -1.17 -2.20
N ILE A 91 11.18 -0.25 -2.08
CA ILE A 91 10.98 1.16 -2.39
C ILE A 91 11.58 1.47 -3.77
N THR A 92 10.70 1.74 -4.72
CA THR A 92 11.04 2.24 -6.06
C THR A 92 10.48 3.64 -6.26
N ALA A 93 10.96 4.39 -7.25
CA ALA A 93 10.53 5.75 -7.55
C ALA A 93 10.54 6.68 -6.32
N PRO A 94 11.68 6.85 -5.61
CA PRO A 94 11.79 7.61 -4.36
C PRO A 94 11.36 9.07 -4.50
N PHE A 95 11.44 9.65 -5.70
CA PHE A 95 11.02 11.02 -6.00
C PHE A 95 9.55 11.30 -5.61
N LEU A 96 8.67 10.28 -5.59
CA LEU A 96 7.29 10.44 -5.14
C LEU A 96 7.17 10.68 -3.63
N LEU A 97 8.11 10.15 -2.84
CA LEU A 97 8.23 10.47 -1.42
C LEU A 97 8.88 11.86 -1.26
N GLU A 98 9.98 12.12 -1.96
CA GLU A 98 10.68 13.40 -1.95
C GLU A 98 9.74 14.58 -2.27
N GLU A 99 8.80 14.39 -3.21
CA GLU A 99 7.79 15.39 -3.55
C GLU A 99 6.92 15.77 -2.34
N LEU A 100 6.55 14.82 -1.46
CA LEU A 100 5.74 15.11 -0.27
C LEU A 100 6.48 15.98 0.74
N TRP A 101 7.78 15.75 0.94
CA TRP A 101 8.64 16.61 1.77
C TRP A 101 8.82 17.97 1.15
N ALA A 102 9.07 18.04 -0.16
CA ALA A 102 9.21 19.29 -0.89
C ALA A 102 7.95 20.17 -0.82
N LEU A 103 6.75 19.57 -0.89
CA LEU A 103 5.47 20.27 -0.67
C LEU A 103 5.37 20.93 0.72
N CYS A 104 6.07 20.39 1.71
CA CYS A 104 6.16 20.93 3.07
C CYS A 104 7.40 21.83 3.28
N GLY A 105 8.18 22.13 2.22
CA GLY A 105 9.39 22.94 2.30
C GLY A 105 10.58 22.25 2.96
N LYS A 106 10.63 20.91 2.93
CA LYS A 106 11.63 20.04 3.56
C LYS A 106 12.37 19.16 2.56
N SER A 107 13.43 18.53 3.03
CA SER A 107 14.15 17.48 2.31
C SER A 107 13.82 16.10 2.90
N PHE A 108 13.47 15.15 2.06
CA PHE A 108 13.20 13.75 2.46
C PHE A 108 14.43 13.11 3.13
N ALA A 109 15.62 13.44 2.63
CA ALA A 109 16.88 12.89 3.14
C ALA A 109 17.23 13.34 4.59
N ASP A 110 16.58 14.40 5.09
CA ASP A 110 16.77 14.85 6.48
C ASP A 110 16.09 13.91 7.48
N ASP A 111 14.99 13.26 7.07
CA ASP A 111 14.18 12.40 7.95
C ASP A 111 14.36 10.90 7.64
N VAL A 112 14.63 10.53 6.37
CA VAL A 112 14.68 9.13 5.92
C VAL A 112 15.92 8.86 5.08
N LYS A 113 16.74 7.89 5.50
CA LYS A 113 17.89 7.42 4.74
C LYS A 113 17.53 6.19 3.92
N LEU A 114 17.55 6.31 2.59
CA LEU A 114 17.42 5.17 1.68
C LEU A 114 18.80 4.58 1.37
N VAL A 115 18.84 3.25 1.25
CA VAL A 115 20.01 2.48 0.82
C VAL A 115 19.63 1.71 -0.44
N ALA A 116 20.41 1.85 -1.50
CA ALA A 116 20.22 1.10 -2.73
C ALA A 116 20.54 -0.38 -2.53
N MET A 117 19.72 -1.26 -3.07
CA MET A 117 19.91 -2.70 -2.99
C MET A 117 20.76 -3.21 -4.15
N ASP A 118 21.65 -4.16 -3.87
CA ASP A 118 22.40 -4.92 -4.87
C ASP A 118 22.70 -6.33 -4.33
N PRO A 119 22.13 -7.39 -4.93
CA PRO A 119 21.12 -7.34 -6.01
C PRO A 119 19.78 -6.75 -5.53
N PHE A 120 18.94 -6.27 -6.46
CA PHE A 120 17.56 -5.91 -6.16
C PHE A 120 16.81 -7.12 -5.61
N TYR A 121 16.97 -8.28 -6.30
CA TYR A 121 16.41 -9.56 -5.91
C TYR A 121 17.34 -10.69 -6.33
N ARG A 122 17.48 -11.71 -5.50
CA ARG A 122 17.95 -13.03 -5.92
C ARG A 122 16.75 -13.91 -6.19
N VAL A 123 16.58 -14.40 -7.41
CA VAL A 123 15.54 -15.36 -7.77
C VAL A 123 16.14 -16.76 -7.79
N ARG A 124 15.83 -17.59 -6.78
CA ARG A 124 16.31 -18.96 -6.65
C ARG A 124 15.27 -19.93 -7.18
N PHE A 125 15.68 -20.81 -8.07
CA PHE A 125 14.84 -21.84 -8.65
C PHE A 125 14.89 -23.15 -7.84
N SER A 126 13.90 -24.02 -8.06
CA SER A 126 13.79 -25.31 -7.36
C SER A 126 14.96 -26.27 -7.59
N ASP A 127 15.71 -26.13 -8.70
CA ASP A 127 16.91 -26.90 -8.98
C ASP A 127 18.18 -26.34 -8.32
N GLY A 128 18.07 -25.31 -7.49
CA GLY A 128 19.15 -24.68 -6.76
C GLY A 128 19.91 -23.60 -7.53
N THR A 129 19.67 -23.42 -8.83
CA THR A 129 20.23 -22.28 -9.59
C THR A 129 19.55 -20.98 -9.18
N TRP A 130 20.21 -19.85 -9.39
CA TRP A 130 19.64 -18.54 -9.07
C TRP A 130 20.02 -17.50 -10.12
N PHE A 131 19.23 -16.44 -10.19
CA PHE A 131 19.44 -15.25 -11.03
C PHE A 131 19.52 -14.03 -10.10
N ASP A 132 20.61 -13.29 -10.15
CA ASP A 132 20.76 -12.02 -9.43
C ASP A 132 20.31 -10.87 -10.32
N TYR A 133 19.15 -10.31 -9.97
CA TYR A 133 18.51 -9.21 -10.70
C TYR A 133 18.93 -7.87 -10.08
N ASN A 134 19.52 -6.96 -10.87
CA ASN A 134 19.94 -5.63 -10.44
C ASN A 134 19.75 -4.55 -11.52
N GLY A 135 20.25 -3.34 -11.27
CA GLY A 135 20.17 -2.21 -12.20
C GLY A 135 21.35 -2.10 -13.18
N ASP A 136 22.42 -2.87 -12.99
CA ASP A 136 23.59 -2.83 -13.85
C ASP A 136 23.35 -3.57 -15.18
N ALA A 137 23.52 -2.85 -16.31
CA ALA A 137 23.21 -3.39 -17.61
C ALA A 137 24.17 -4.50 -18.07
N GLU A 138 25.46 -4.42 -17.69
CA GLU A 138 26.45 -5.44 -18.05
C GLU A 138 26.25 -6.71 -17.24
N HIS A 139 26.03 -6.55 -15.93
CA HIS A 139 25.68 -7.67 -15.06
C HIS A 139 24.43 -8.40 -15.56
N MET A 140 23.36 -7.67 -15.88
CA MET A 140 22.10 -8.26 -16.35
C MET A 140 22.28 -9.00 -17.70
N ARG A 141 23.10 -8.46 -18.63
CA ARG A 141 23.45 -9.18 -19.86
C ARG A 141 24.23 -10.46 -19.58
N ALA A 142 25.18 -10.41 -18.66
CA ALA A 142 25.94 -11.60 -18.25
C ALA A 142 25.04 -12.66 -17.60
N GLU A 143 24.12 -12.27 -16.72
CA GLU A 143 23.14 -13.18 -16.13
C GLU A 143 22.22 -13.80 -17.17
N VAL A 144 21.65 -13.01 -18.11
CA VAL A 144 20.84 -13.55 -19.21
C VAL A 144 21.65 -14.53 -20.06
N ALA A 145 22.89 -14.17 -20.44
CA ALA A 145 23.77 -15.06 -21.22
C ALA A 145 24.15 -16.35 -20.48
N ARG A 146 24.27 -16.29 -19.16
CA ARG A 146 24.57 -17.48 -18.33
C ARG A 146 23.44 -18.50 -18.41
N PHE A 147 22.19 -18.07 -18.52
CA PHE A 147 21.03 -18.96 -18.66
C PHE A 147 20.76 -19.35 -20.10
N GLU A 148 20.83 -18.41 -21.04
CA GLU A 148 20.56 -18.63 -22.47
C GLU A 148 21.15 -17.50 -23.33
N PRO A 149 22.35 -17.67 -23.92
CA PRO A 149 22.98 -16.63 -24.74
C PRO A 149 22.13 -16.18 -25.94
N SER A 150 21.33 -17.09 -26.50
CA SER A 150 20.48 -16.79 -27.66
C SER A 150 19.28 -15.88 -27.32
N ASP A 151 18.96 -15.68 -26.04
CA ASP A 151 17.90 -14.80 -25.56
C ASP A 151 18.35 -13.32 -25.41
N LEU A 152 19.66 -13.01 -25.47
CA LEU A 152 20.16 -11.64 -25.33
C LEU A 152 19.48 -10.63 -26.25
N PRO A 153 19.36 -10.88 -27.57
CA PRO A 153 18.68 -9.92 -28.45
C PRO A 153 17.18 -9.79 -28.14
N GLY A 154 16.58 -10.82 -27.57
CA GLY A 154 15.21 -10.81 -27.10
C GLY A 154 15.06 -9.97 -25.83
N TYR A 155 15.98 -10.14 -24.89
CA TYR A 155 16.04 -9.34 -23.68
C TYR A 155 16.12 -7.84 -23.97
N GLU A 156 17.01 -7.40 -24.87
CA GLU A 156 17.11 -5.98 -25.25
C GLU A 156 15.80 -5.44 -25.82
N ARG A 157 15.14 -6.17 -26.73
CA ARG A 157 13.82 -5.77 -27.25
C ARG A 157 12.72 -5.73 -26.17
N PHE A 158 12.78 -6.63 -25.20
CA PHE A 158 11.86 -6.58 -24.05
C PHE A 158 12.07 -5.30 -23.23
N LEU A 159 13.33 -4.89 -23.00
CA LEU A 159 13.62 -3.65 -22.26
C LEU A 159 13.06 -2.41 -22.96
N GLU A 160 13.11 -2.35 -24.31
CA GLU A 160 12.50 -1.26 -25.08
C GLU A 160 10.97 -1.24 -24.91
N GLU A 161 10.31 -2.41 -24.91
CA GLU A 161 8.86 -2.49 -24.67
C GLU A 161 8.52 -2.11 -23.22
N ALA A 162 9.33 -2.51 -22.24
CA ALA A 162 9.15 -2.13 -20.84
C ALA A 162 9.30 -0.62 -20.61
N GLU A 163 10.30 0.00 -21.27
CA GLU A 163 10.50 1.45 -21.24
C GLU A 163 9.30 2.20 -21.82
N ARG A 164 8.77 1.72 -22.95
CA ARG A 164 7.55 2.28 -23.55
C ARG A 164 6.37 2.19 -22.60
N CYS A 165 6.21 1.06 -21.89
CA CYS A 165 5.15 0.89 -20.88
C CYS A 165 5.32 1.87 -19.70
N LYS A 166 6.57 2.14 -19.27
CA LYS A 166 6.85 3.13 -18.23
C LYS A 166 6.45 4.53 -18.68
N THR A 167 6.92 4.95 -19.84
CA THR A 167 6.65 6.31 -20.36
C THR A 167 5.16 6.55 -20.58
N LEU A 168 4.45 5.60 -21.20
CA LEU A 168 3.03 5.78 -21.48
C LEU A 168 2.15 5.50 -20.25
N GLY A 169 2.45 4.45 -19.50
CA GLY A 169 1.62 3.97 -18.40
C GLY A 169 1.86 4.69 -17.07
N PHE A 170 3.13 4.84 -16.69
CA PHE A 170 3.49 5.43 -15.40
C PHE A 170 3.59 6.95 -15.49
N GLU A 171 4.44 7.46 -16.40
CA GLU A 171 4.69 8.90 -16.53
C GLU A 171 3.51 9.62 -17.20
N GLY A 172 2.83 8.98 -18.15
CA GLY A 172 1.72 9.59 -18.89
C GLY A 172 0.35 9.46 -18.24
N MET A 173 0.09 8.38 -17.52
CA MET A 173 -1.27 8.08 -16.99
C MET A 173 -1.32 7.85 -15.48
N GLY A 174 -0.20 7.75 -14.79
CA GLY A 174 -0.18 7.31 -13.39
C GLY A 174 -0.83 8.29 -12.41
N ASP A 175 -0.79 9.59 -12.68
CA ASP A 175 -1.42 10.64 -11.85
C ASP A 175 -2.72 11.20 -12.46
N MET A 176 -3.24 10.58 -13.54
CA MET A 176 -4.56 10.92 -14.10
C MET A 176 -5.66 10.33 -13.21
N ALA A 177 -6.65 11.14 -12.86
CA ALA A 177 -7.75 10.65 -12.03
C ALA A 177 -8.77 9.77 -12.78
N PHE A 178 -8.77 9.75 -14.11
CA PHE A 178 -9.71 9.04 -14.96
C PHE A 178 -11.18 9.27 -14.59
N ASP A 179 -11.59 10.51 -14.29
CA ASP A 179 -12.95 10.80 -13.85
C ASP A 179 -13.92 11.16 -15.01
N LYS A 180 -13.43 11.26 -16.25
CA LYS A 180 -14.20 11.60 -17.45
C LYS A 180 -14.00 10.58 -18.57
N VAL A 181 -15.06 10.33 -19.33
CA VAL A 181 -14.98 9.44 -20.52
C VAL A 181 -13.94 9.94 -21.55
N SER A 182 -13.72 11.25 -21.62
CA SER A 182 -12.65 11.83 -22.44
C SER A 182 -11.26 11.29 -22.08
N ASP A 183 -11.00 11.02 -20.81
CA ASP A 183 -9.71 10.55 -20.33
C ASP A 183 -9.48 9.10 -20.81
N LEU A 184 -10.54 8.27 -20.76
CA LEU A 184 -10.50 6.93 -21.37
C LEU A 184 -10.21 7.00 -22.88
N MET A 185 -10.93 7.85 -23.60
CA MET A 185 -10.75 7.99 -25.05
C MET A 185 -9.34 8.47 -25.41
N ALA A 186 -8.77 9.38 -24.63
CA ALA A 186 -7.41 9.85 -24.79
C ALA A 186 -6.36 8.75 -24.53
N ALA A 187 -6.62 7.84 -23.60
CA ALA A 187 -5.72 6.75 -23.24
C ALA A 187 -5.74 5.55 -24.23
N ILE A 188 -6.81 5.37 -25.04
CA ILE A 188 -6.94 4.24 -25.96
C ILE A 188 -5.72 4.09 -26.90
N PRO A 189 -5.21 5.14 -27.58
CA PRO A 189 -4.05 5.01 -28.46
C PRO A 189 -2.82 4.47 -27.71
N ASP A 190 -2.60 4.85 -26.47
CA ASP A 190 -1.47 4.42 -25.67
C ASP A 190 -1.62 2.97 -25.19
N PHE A 191 -2.82 2.54 -24.82
CA PHE A 191 -3.12 1.12 -24.59
C PHE A 191 -2.84 0.25 -25.82
N LEU A 192 -3.18 0.74 -27.02
CA LEU A 192 -2.88 0.05 -28.28
C LEU A 192 -1.36 0.00 -28.54
N ARG A 193 -0.65 1.10 -28.34
CA ARG A 193 0.82 1.17 -28.51
C ARG A 193 1.57 0.25 -27.57
N MET A 194 1.10 0.10 -26.32
CA MET A 194 1.64 -0.85 -25.35
C MET A 194 1.26 -2.30 -25.67
N GLY A 195 0.23 -2.53 -26.49
CA GLY A 195 -0.34 -3.86 -26.69
C GLY A 195 -1.00 -4.44 -25.44
N ALA A 196 -1.69 -3.58 -24.69
CA ALA A 196 -2.18 -3.85 -23.33
C ALA A 196 -3.17 -5.03 -23.21
N TRP A 197 -3.68 -5.57 -24.33
CA TRP A 197 -4.52 -6.78 -24.35
C TRP A 197 -3.76 -8.09 -24.12
N ARG A 198 -2.41 -8.07 -24.21
CA ARG A 198 -1.55 -9.25 -23.94
C ARG A 198 -1.27 -9.33 -22.44
N SER A 199 -1.02 -10.56 -21.95
CA SER A 199 -0.46 -10.72 -20.60
C SER A 199 1.03 -10.36 -20.58
N LEU A 200 1.56 -9.99 -19.41
CA LEU A 200 2.98 -9.72 -19.25
C LEU A 200 3.82 -10.95 -19.60
N TYR A 201 3.43 -12.14 -19.11
CA TYR A 201 4.14 -13.37 -19.47
C TYR A 201 4.16 -13.61 -20.99
N SER A 202 3.05 -13.35 -21.69
CA SER A 202 2.99 -13.48 -23.15
C SER A 202 3.91 -12.48 -23.88
N LEU A 203 4.05 -11.25 -23.33
CA LEU A 203 5.00 -10.27 -23.85
C LEU A 203 6.44 -10.78 -23.70
N VAL A 204 6.82 -11.23 -22.51
CA VAL A 204 8.17 -11.76 -22.24
C VAL A 204 8.43 -13.01 -23.09
N ALA A 205 7.48 -13.94 -23.19
CA ALA A 205 7.61 -15.17 -23.98
C ALA A 205 7.74 -14.93 -25.49
N LYS A 206 7.28 -13.79 -26.00
CA LYS A 206 7.53 -13.35 -27.40
C LYS A 206 9.01 -13.10 -27.66
N HIS A 207 9.75 -12.69 -26.64
CA HIS A 207 11.13 -12.24 -26.75
C HIS A 207 12.16 -13.25 -26.26
N MET A 208 11.81 -14.08 -25.28
CA MET A 208 12.72 -15.03 -24.62
C MET A 208 12.20 -16.46 -24.73
N ARG A 209 13.11 -17.43 -24.85
CA ARG A 209 12.81 -18.86 -24.98
C ARG A 209 13.02 -19.62 -23.69
N ASN A 210 14.01 -19.23 -22.90
CA ASN A 210 14.32 -19.90 -21.63
C ASN A 210 13.23 -19.61 -20.59
N ASP A 211 12.64 -20.66 -20.01
CA ASP A 211 11.51 -20.53 -19.08
C ASP A 211 11.90 -19.85 -17.75
N LYS A 212 13.14 -20.00 -17.31
CA LYS A 212 13.64 -19.31 -16.11
C LYS A 212 13.75 -17.82 -16.36
N LEU A 213 14.27 -17.40 -17.52
CA LEU A 213 14.33 -15.99 -17.93
C LEU A 213 12.93 -15.41 -18.08
N ARG A 214 11.98 -16.15 -18.67
CA ARG A 214 10.57 -15.74 -18.73
C ARG A 214 10.00 -15.47 -17.34
N THR A 215 10.29 -16.33 -16.38
CA THR A 215 9.83 -16.20 -15.00
C THR A 215 10.44 -14.96 -14.35
N VAL A 216 11.77 -14.77 -14.43
CA VAL A 216 12.47 -13.62 -13.85
C VAL A 216 11.97 -12.29 -14.43
N MET A 217 11.75 -12.21 -15.74
CA MET A 217 11.32 -10.95 -16.38
C MET A 217 9.81 -10.69 -16.26
N SER A 218 9.03 -11.64 -15.72
CA SER A 218 7.57 -11.49 -15.59
C SER A 218 7.01 -11.58 -14.18
N PHE A 219 7.78 -11.89 -13.14
CA PHE A 219 7.26 -12.09 -11.77
C PHE A 219 6.76 -10.81 -11.10
N HIS A 220 7.24 -9.63 -11.51
CA HIS A 220 7.01 -8.33 -10.86
C HIS A 220 5.54 -8.01 -10.50
N PRO A 221 4.53 -8.37 -11.31
CA PRO A 221 3.13 -8.14 -10.91
C PRO A 221 2.72 -8.82 -9.62
N LEU A 222 3.38 -9.91 -9.20
CA LEU A 222 3.12 -10.54 -7.91
C LEU A 222 3.39 -9.59 -6.74
N LEU A 223 4.32 -8.64 -6.90
CA LEU A 223 4.63 -7.62 -5.90
C LEU A 223 3.47 -6.62 -5.66
N ILE A 224 2.49 -6.61 -6.57
CA ILE A 224 1.30 -5.75 -6.53
C ILE A 224 -0.01 -6.55 -6.62
N GLY A 225 0.05 -7.86 -6.38
CA GLY A 225 -1.12 -8.72 -6.32
C GLY A 225 -1.67 -9.22 -7.65
N GLY A 226 -0.88 -9.19 -8.72
CA GLY A 226 -1.30 -9.60 -10.05
C GLY A 226 -0.66 -10.91 -10.52
N ASN A 227 -1.45 -11.74 -11.21
CA ASN A 227 -0.96 -12.94 -11.86
C ASN A 227 -0.27 -12.59 -13.20
N PRO A 228 1.05 -12.81 -13.37
CA PRO A 228 1.78 -12.47 -14.60
C PRO A 228 1.21 -13.11 -15.87
N PHE A 229 0.49 -14.22 -15.75
CA PHE A 229 -0.18 -14.90 -16.88
C PHE A 229 -1.53 -14.27 -17.26
N ALA A 230 -2.04 -13.32 -16.47
CA ALA A 230 -3.36 -12.70 -16.66
C ALA A 230 -3.31 -11.17 -16.71
N VAL A 231 -2.43 -10.53 -15.94
CA VAL A 231 -2.32 -9.06 -15.92
C VAL A 231 -1.85 -8.50 -17.26
N THR A 232 -2.29 -7.30 -17.60
CA THR A 232 -1.86 -6.61 -18.81
C THR A 232 -0.35 -6.43 -18.89
N CYS A 233 0.21 -6.55 -20.09
CA CYS A 233 1.65 -6.33 -20.33
C CYS A 233 2.13 -4.90 -20.01
N ALA A 234 1.22 -3.94 -19.83
CA ALA A 234 1.56 -2.61 -19.35
C ALA A 234 2.39 -2.65 -18.05
N TYR A 235 2.19 -3.69 -17.21
CA TYR A 235 2.99 -3.88 -15.98
C TYR A 235 4.46 -4.28 -16.21
N ALA A 236 4.92 -4.42 -17.46
CA ALA A 236 6.35 -4.38 -17.80
C ALA A 236 7.01 -3.08 -17.32
N LEU A 237 6.21 -2.03 -17.14
CA LEU A 237 6.67 -0.75 -16.56
C LEU A 237 7.44 -0.93 -15.24
N ILE A 238 7.09 -1.92 -14.40
CA ILE A 238 7.77 -2.15 -13.10
C ILE A 238 9.24 -2.48 -13.32
N ASN A 239 9.54 -3.35 -14.29
CA ASN A 239 10.91 -3.68 -14.68
C ASN A 239 11.71 -2.44 -15.10
N SER A 240 11.09 -1.53 -15.88
CA SER A 240 11.73 -0.27 -16.26
C SER A 240 11.86 0.73 -15.12
N LEU A 241 10.86 0.79 -14.18
CA LEU A 241 10.94 1.62 -12.98
C LEU A 241 12.16 1.25 -12.12
N GLU A 242 12.34 -0.05 -11.84
CA GLU A 242 13.44 -0.55 -11.03
C GLU A 242 14.80 -0.27 -11.67
N ARG A 243 14.90 -0.42 -12.99
CA ARG A 243 16.13 -0.10 -13.72
C ARG A 243 16.43 1.40 -13.78
N THR A 244 15.40 2.25 -13.80
CA THR A 244 15.56 3.71 -13.90
C THR A 244 15.91 4.33 -12.54
N TRP A 245 15.24 3.92 -11.48
CA TRP A 245 15.35 4.55 -10.16
C TRP A 245 15.91 3.63 -9.07
N GLY A 246 16.20 2.37 -9.39
CA GLY A 246 16.70 1.39 -8.44
C GLY A 246 15.63 0.85 -7.50
N VAL A 247 16.04 -0.11 -6.70
CA VAL A 247 15.31 -0.66 -5.56
C VAL A 247 16.04 -0.25 -4.29
N HIS A 248 15.31 0.27 -3.32
CA HIS A 248 15.88 0.79 -2.08
C HIS A 248 15.18 0.18 -0.86
N SER A 249 15.89 0.18 0.26
CA SER A 249 15.35 -0.04 1.59
C SER A 249 15.61 1.18 2.46
N ALA A 250 14.69 1.49 3.37
CA ALA A 250 14.88 2.54 4.34
C ALA A 250 15.64 2.02 5.57
N MET A 251 16.62 2.77 6.08
CA MET A 251 17.22 2.51 7.40
C MET A 251 16.15 2.71 8.47
N GLY A 252 16.03 1.76 9.40
CA GLY A 252 14.93 1.68 10.35
C GLY A 252 13.66 1.04 9.77
N GLY A 253 13.75 0.44 8.57
CA GLY A 253 12.65 -0.23 7.89
C GLY A 253 11.62 0.73 7.29
N THR A 254 10.53 0.19 6.81
CA THR A 254 9.39 0.94 6.24
C THR A 254 8.76 1.87 7.29
N GLY A 255 8.85 1.50 8.57
CA GLY A 255 8.40 2.31 9.69
C GLY A 255 9.04 3.69 9.77
N ALA A 256 10.31 3.84 9.34
CA ALA A 256 10.97 5.14 9.27
C ALA A 256 10.27 6.09 8.28
N ILE A 257 9.81 5.58 7.14
CA ILE A 257 9.05 6.36 6.16
C ILE A 257 7.69 6.78 6.74
N VAL A 258 6.98 5.86 7.41
CA VAL A 258 5.70 6.17 8.08
C VAL A 258 5.91 7.26 9.12
N LYS A 259 6.94 7.15 9.96
CA LYS A 259 7.29 8.15 10.98
C LYS A 259 7.56 9.52 10.36
N GLY A 260 8.32 9.57 9.26
CA GLY A 260 8.59 10.82 8.55
C GLY A 260 7.31 11.46 8.00
N LEU A 261 6.42 10.68 7.37
CA LEU A 261 5.13 11.18 6.87
C LEU A 261 4.22 11.70 8.00
N VAL A 262 4.21 11.03 9.14
CA VAL A 262 3.47 11.50 10.34
C VAL A 262 4.08 12.80 10.87
N GLY A 263 5.41 12.90 10.91
CA GLY A 263 6.10 14.15 11.29
C GLY A 263 5.72 15.34 10.42
N LEU A 264 5.58 15.14 9.10
CA LEU A 264 5.08 16.19 8.19
C LEU A 264 3.65 16.63 8.54
N LEU A 265 2.76 15.69 8.93
CA LEU A 265 1.39 16.01 9.36
C LEU A 265 1.38 16.79 10.68
N GLU A 266 2.18 16.38 11.67
CA GLU A 266 2.29 17.03 12.97
C GLU A 266 2.74 18.49 12.82
N GLU A 267 3.78 18.75 12.02
CA GLU A 267 4.27 20.11 11.76
C GLU A 267 3.27 20.99 11.04
N ARG A 268 2.39 20.38 10.25
CA ARG A 268 1.28 21.08 9.59
C ARG A 268 0.04 21.24 10.48
N GLY A 269 0.09 20.75 11.73
CA GLY A 269 -1.03 20.78 12.67
C GLY A 269 -2.20 19.87 12.26
N VAL A 270 -1.95 18.82 11.50
CA VAL A 270 -2.98 17.85 11.08
C VAL A 270 -3.11 16.77 12.16
N PRO A 271 -4.25 16.69 12.89
CA PRO A 271 -4.46 15.65 13.88
C PRO A 271 -4.65 14.28 13.23
N LEU A 272 -3.89 13.29 13.72
CA LEU A 272 -4.04 11.88 13.40
C LEU A 272 -4.49 11.16 14.68
N ARG A 273 -5.67 10.53 14.63
CA ARG A 273 -6.27 9.81 15.75
C ARG A 273 -6.32 8.31 15.45
N CYS A 274 -5.48 7.55 16.15
CA CYS A 274 -5.51 6.09 16.16
C CYS A 274 -6.60 5.55 17.09
N ASN A 275 -6.88 4.23 17.02
CA ASN A 275 -7.97 3.58 17.76
C ASN A 275 -9.34 4.26 17.54
N ALA A 276 -9.53 4.81 16.32
CA ALA A 276 -10.72 5.58 15.94
C ALA A 276 -11.34 5.03 14.64
N PRO A 277 -11.87 3.80 14.67
CA PRO A 277 -12.46 3.20 13.46
C PRO A 277 -13.69 3.99 13.02
N VAL A 278 -13.72 4.34 11.73
CA VAL A 278 -14.88 4.92 11.06
C VAL A 278 -15.84 3.80 10.70
N THR A 279 -17.08 3.91 11.14
CA THR A 279 -18.14 2.90 10.91
C THR A 279 -19.13 3.28 9.82
N GLN A 280 -19.24 4.59 9.51
CA GLN A 280 -20.14 5.07 8.47
C GLN A 280 -19.64 6.39 7.85
N ILE A 281 -19.83 6.54 6.54
CA ILE A 281 -19.78 7.82 5.84
C ILE A 281 -21.20 8.39 5.83
N ARG A 282 -21.41 9.51 6.50
CA ARG A 282 -22.72 10.17 6.58
C ARG A 282 -23.01 10.89 5.26
N ILE A 283 -24.20 10.64 4.72
CA ILE A 283 -24.64 11.19 3.44
C ILE A 283 -25.95 11.94 3.67
N GLU A 284 -25.92 13.24 3.41
CA GLU A 284 -27.11 14.09 3.47
C GLU A 284 -27.36 14.76 2.12
N LYS A 285 -28.60 14.78 1.68
CA LYS A 285 -28.99 15.33 0.38
C LYS A 285 -28.15 14.77 -0.78
N GLY A 286 -27.77 13.48 -0.69
CA GLY A 286 -27.00 12.80 -1.72
C GLY A 286 -25.50 13.14 -1.75
N ARG A 287 -24.94 13.80 -0.71
CA ARG A 287 -23.53 14.17 -0.61
C ARG A 287 -22.93 13.72 0.72
N ALA A 288 -21.68 13.26 0.71
CA ALA A 288 -20.94 13.01 1.95
C ALA A 288 -20.79 14.32 2.73
N CYS A 289 -21.14 14.28 4.04
CA CYS A 289 -21.10 15.42 4.95
C CYS A 289 -20.27 15.17 6.21
N GLY A 290 -19.63 14.02 6.33
CA GLY A 290 -18.80 13.65 7.47
C GLY A 290 -18.72 12.14 7.67
N VAL A 291 -18.16 11.74 8.80
CA VAL A 291 -18.01 10.33 9.20
C VAL A 291 -18.53 10.11 10.61
N GLU A 292 -18.97 8.88 10.87
CA GLU A 292 -19.34 8.41 12.19
C GLU A 292 -18.28 7.42 12.70
N LEU A 293 -17.79 7.65 13.90
CA LEU A 293 -16.81 6.78 14.55
C LEU A 293 -17.51 5.69 15.35
N GLN A 294 -16.80 4.64 15.69
CA GLN A 294 -17.33 3.50 16.45
C GLN A 294 -17.88 3.88 17.83
N ASN A 295 -17.37 4.95 18.43
CA ASN A 295 -17.87 5.48 19.70
C ASN A 295 -19.15 6.33 19.58
N GLY A 296 -19.72 6.47 18.38
CA GLY A 296 -20.89 7.28 18.08
C GLY A 296 -20.60 8.77 17.82
N GLU A 297 -19.35 9.21 17.85
CA GLU A 297 -18.95 10.58 17.52
C GLU A 297 -19.15 10.85 16.04
N PHE A 298 -19.89 11.92 15.71
CA PHE A 298 -20.00 12.43 14.34
C PHE A 298 -18.95 13.51 14.09
N VAL A 299 -18.17 13.36 13.04
CA VAL A 299 -17.16 14.33 12.60
C VAL A 299 -17.62 14.93 11.29
N PRO A 300 -18.07 16.20 11.26
CA PRO A 300 -18.49 16.85 10.05
C PRO A 300 -17.30 17.13 9.11
N ALA A 301 -17.56 17.08 7.79
CA ALA A 301 -16.57 17.36 6.76
C ALA A 301 -17.22 17.84 5.47
N ASP A 302 -16.53 18.71 4.73
CA ASP A 302 -16.91 19.15 3.39
C ASP A 302 -16.55 18.09 2.34
N ILE A 303 -15.48 17.33 2.59
CA ILE A 303 -15.07 16.17 1.80
C ILE A 303 -14.59 15.04 2.71
N VAL A 304 -14.83 13.80 2.25
CA VAL A 304 -14.33 12.56 2.89
C VAL A 304 -13.43 11.84 1.91
N VAL A 305 -12.23 11.46 2.35
CA VAL A 305 -11.27 10.67 1.57
C VAL A 305 -11.07 9.32 2.24
N SER A 306 -11.42 8.23 1.58
CA SER A 306 -11.15 6.88 2.09
C SER A 306 -9.86 6.30 1.50
N ASN A 307 -8.91 5.93 2.37
CA ASN A 307 -7.74 5.13 2.03
C ASN A 307 -7.94 3.65 2.43
N GLY A 308 -9.13 3.29 2.87
CA GLY A 308 -9.51 1.90 3.12
C GLY A 308 -9.61 1.10 1.82
N ASP A 309 -9.74 -0.23 1.95
CA ASP A 309 -10.09 -1.06 0.79
C ASP A 309 -11.38 -0.54 0.16
N THR A 310 -11.37 -0.31 -1.16
CA THR A 310 -12.50 0.36 -1.84
C THR A 310 -13.76 -0.49 -1.82
N ALA A 311 -13.61 -1.82 -1.95
CA ALA A 311 -14.75 -2.73 -1.83
C ALA A 311 -15.33 -2.73 -0.41
N TRP A 312 -14.46 -2.70 0.60
CA TRP A 312 -14.90 -2.55 1.98
C TRP A 312 -15.57 -1.19 2.23
N THR A 313 -14.97 -0.11 1.75
CA THR A 313 -15.50 1.25 1.88
C THR A 313 -16.94 1.33 1.35
N TYR A 314 -17.16 0.92 0.09
CA TYR A 314 -18.51 0.96 -0.48
C TYR A 314 -19.46 -0.01 0.23
N LYS A 315 -19.02 -1.22 0.54
CA LYS A 315 -19.90 -2.25 1.12
C LYS A 315 -20.33 -1.95 2.55
N ASN A 316 -19.41 -1.39 3.36
CA ASN A 316 -19.62 -1.28 4.81
C ASN A 316 -19.76 0.16 5.31
N LEU A 317 -19.17 1.16 4.62
CA LEU A 317 -19.21 2.54 5.08
C LEU A 317 -20.23 3.40 4.32
N VAL A 318 -20.70 2.96 3.13
CA VAL A 318 -21.70 3.65 2.32
C VAL A 318 -22.97 2.82 2.30
N ALA A 319 -24.10 3.41 2.74
CA ALA A 319 -25.39 2.72 2.77
C ALA A 319 -25.84 2.30 1.35
N PRO A 320 -26.50 1.13 1.20
CA PRO A 320 -26.83 0.55 -0.12
C PRO A 320 -27.63 1.48 -1.04
N GLU A 321 -28.53 2.28 -0.49
CA GLU A 321 -29.39 3.22 -1.22
C GLU A 321 -28.61 4.35 -1.93
N HIS A 322 -27.36 4.57 -1.52
CA HIS A 322 -26.48 5.57 -2.13
C HIS A 322 -25.51 4.98 -3.16
N ARG A 323 -25.57 3.66 -3.42
CA ARG A 323 -24.67 2.94 -4.33
C ARG A 323 -25.39 2.48 -5.60
N ARG A 324 -25.05 3.08 -6.74
CA ARG A 324 -25.58 2.74 -8.06
C ARG A 324 -24.56 2.03 -8.93
N VAL A 325 -23.29 2.43 -8.83
CA VAL A 325 -22.15 1.86 -9.57
C VAL A 325 -21.50 0.75 -8.76
N TRP A 326 -21.12 1.02 -7.50
CA TRP A 326 -20.45 0.06 -6.61
C TRP A 326 -21.46 -0.73 -5.79
N THR A 327 -22.37 -1.40 -6.50
CA THR A 327 -23.36 -2.30 -5.89
C THR A 327 -22.72 -3.55 -5.31
N ASP A 328 -23.41 -4.24 -4.37
CA ASP A 328 -22.94 -5.50 -3.80
C ASP A 328 -22.65 -6.55 -4.88
N ARG A 329 -23.45 -6.58 -5.97
CA ARG A 329 -23.23 -7.46 -7.11
C ARG A 329 -21.90 -7.14 -7.84
N LYS A 330 -21.61 -5.86 -8.10
CA LYS A 330 -20.35 -5.45 -8.75
C LYS A 330 -19.15 -5.80 -7.88
N ILE A 331 -19.24 -5.50 -6.57
CA ILE A 331 -18.20 -5.81 -5.58
C ILE A 331 -17.96 -7.33 -5.52
N ALA A 332 -19.02 -8.14 -5.41
CA ALA A 332 -18.90 -9.60 -5.32
C ALA A 332 -18.30 -10.23 -6.59
N ASN A 333 -18.61 -9.68 -7.78
CA ASN A 333 -18.09 -10.17 -9.07
C ASN A 333 -16.68 -9.67 -9.41
N GLY A 334 -16.15 -8.71 -8.68
CA GLY A 334 -14.77 -8.24 -8.84
C GLY A 334 -13.76 -9.38 -8.66
N LYS A 335 -12.67 -9.33 -9.42
CA LYS A 335 -11.52 -10.23 -9.24
C LYS A 335 -10.55 -9.58 -8.28
N TYR A 336 -10.27 -10.26 -7.18
CA TYR A 336 -9.40 -9.76 -6.13
C TYR A 336 -8.04 -10.43 -6.21
N SER A 337 -7.02 -9.74 -5.74
CA SER A 337 -5.66 -10.26 -5.67
C SER A 337 -5.59 -11.49 -4.75
N MET A 338 -4.51 -12.21 -4.83
CA MET A 338 -4.20 -13.24 -3.87
C MET A 338 -4.25 -12.71 -2.43
N GLY A 339 -4.52 -13.60 -1.48
CA GLY A 339 -4.23 -13.42 -0.06
C GLY A 339 -2.73 -13.62 0.20
N LEU A 340 -2.31 -13.21 1.38
CA LEU A 340 -0.92 -13.34 1.82
C LEU A 340 -0.88 -14.11 3.14
N PHE A 341 -0.02 -15.14 3.19
CA PHE A 341 0.44 -15.71 4.43
C PHE A 341 1.82 -15.14 4.70
N VAL A 342 1.96 -14.39 5.78
CA VAL A 342 3.23 -13.76 6.14
C VAL A 342 3.70 -14.30 7.48
N TRP A 343 4.90 -14.86 7.49
CA TRP A 343 5.54 -15.35 8.69
C TRP A 343 6.76 -14.49 9.01
N TYR A 344 6.71 -13.82 10.16
CA TYR A 344 7.80 -13.03 10.73
C TYR A 344 8.54 -13.88 11.75
N PHE A 345 9.86 -13.87 11.74
CA PHE A 345 10.66 -14.59 12.72
C PHE A 345 12.04 -13.97 12.92
N GLY A 346 12.55 -14.09 14.14
CA GLY A 346 13.90 -13.77 14.51
C GLY A 346 14.73 -15.05 14.74
N THR A 347 16.00 -15.02 14.34
CA THR A 347 16.93 -16.14 14.52
C THR A 347 18.09 -15.76 15.42
N SER A 348 18.59 -16.70 16.24
CA SER A 348 19.75 -16.51 17.12
C SER A 348 21.10 -16.62 16.38
N LYS A 349 21.08 -16.75 15.04
CA LYS A 349 22.28 -16.73 14.19
C LYS A 349 22.01 -15.95 12.92
N GLN A 350 23.08 -15.52 12.24
CA GLN A 350 23.01 -14.79 10.97
C GLN A 350 23.21 -15.72 9.77
N TYR A 351 22.44 -15.45 8.68
CA TYR A 351 22.51 -16.16 7.39
C TYR A 351 23.11 -15.23 6.33
N LYS A 352 24.42 -14.99 6.38
CA LYS A 352 25.12 -13.98 5.57
C LYS A 352 25.02 -14.21 4.06
N ASP A 353 24.78 -15.44 3.61
CA ASP A 353 24.63 -15.79 2.20
C ASP A 353 23.24 -15.47 1.62
N VAL A 354 22.28 -15.10 2.47
CA VAL A 354 20.94 -14.69 2.06
C VAL A 354 20.93 -13.19 1.83
N PRO A 355 20.66 -12.70 0.61
CA PRO A 355 20.57 -11.26 0.34
C PRO A 355 19.34 -10.63 1.00
N HIS A 356 19.25 -9.31 0.94
CA HIS A 356 18.15 -8.55 1.52
C HIS A 356 16.78 -9.03 1.01
N HIS A 357 16.67 -9.26 -0.31
CA HIS A 357 15.46 -9.78 -0.97
C HIS A 357 15.78 -11.06 -1.74
N MET A 358 15.02 -12.13 -1.48
CA MET A 358 15.14 -13.39 -2.21
C MET A 358 13.76 -13.94 -2.56
N MET A 359 13.59 -14.31 -3.84
CA MET A 359 12.44 -15.11 -4.28
C MET A 359 12.88 -16.57 -4.31
N VAL A 360 12.18 -17.44 -3.59
CA VAL A 360 12.41 -18.90 -3.59
C VAL A 360 11.26 -19.55 -4.35
N LEU A 361 11.51 -19.96 -5.60
CA LEU A 361 10.47 -20.46 -6.50
C LEU A 361 10.30 -21.96 -6.34
N GLY A 362 9.05 -22.39 -6.18
CA GLY A 362 8.66 -23.78 -6.19
C GLY A 362 8.69 -24.41 -7.60
N PRO A 363 8.61 -25.76 -7.70
CA PRO A 363 8.74 -26.46 -8.98
C PRO A 363 7.58 -26.23 -9.94
N ARG A 364 6.38 -25.88 -9.46
CA ARG A 364 5.15 -25.71 -10.24
C ARG A 364 4.72 -24.26 -10.36
N TYR A 365 5.64 -23.32 -10.60
CA TYR A 365 5.36 -21.88 -10.55
C TYR A 365 4.05 -21.47 -11.25
N GLN A 366 3.84 -21.84 -12.53
CA GLN A 366 2.60 -21.55 -13.24
C GLN A 366 1.38 -22.29 -12.66
N GLY A 367 1.56 -23.55 -12.28
CA GLY A 367 0.51 -24.38 -11.68
C GLY A 367 0.05 -23.81 -10.33
N LEU A 368 0.99 -23.38 -9.49
CA LEU A 368 0.73 -22.72 -8.22
C LEU A 368 -0.13 -21.45 -8.42
N LEU A 369 0.24 -20.60 -9.37
CA LEU A 369 -0.53 -19.37 -9.65
C LEU A 369 -1.93 -19.67 -10.23
N GLN A 370 -2.09 -20.78 -10.98
CA GLN A 370 -3.43 -21.22 -11.39
C GLN A 370 -4.27 -21.69 -10.21
N ASP A 371 -3.66 -22.41 -9.26
CA ASP A 371 -4.34 -22.87 -8.05
C ASP A 371 -4.81 -21.67 -7.20
N ILE A 372 -3.94 -20.67 -7.00
CA ILE A 372 -4.24 -19.47 -6.22
C ILE A 372 -5.31 -18.60 -6.88
N PHE A 373 -5.08 -18.15 -8.13
CA PHE A 373 -5.88 -17.08 -8.76
C PHE A 373 -7.13 -17.57 -9.48
N LYS A 374 -7.14 -18.82 -9.98
CA LYS A 374 -8.27 -19.35 -10.76
C LYS A 374 -9.11 -20.36 -10.00
N LYS A 375 -8.45 -21.27 -9.27
CA LYS A 375 -9.15 -22.35 -8.56
C LYS A 375 -9.47 -21.98 -7.11
N HIS A 376 -8.87 -20.91 -6.60
CA HIS A 376 -8.93 -20.52 -5.19
C HIS A 376 -8.62 -21.68 -4.25
N LYS A 377 -7.60 -22.47 -4.59
CA LYS A 377 -7.16 -23.64 -3.83
C LYS A 377 -5.80 -23.37 -3.19
N LEU A 378 -5.69 -23.62 -1.88
CA LEU A 378 -4.40 -23.68 -1.22
C LEU A 378 -3.64 -24.90 -1.75
N ALA A 379 -2.44 -24.67 -2.32
CA ALA A 379 -1.60 -25.73 -2.87
C ALA A 379 -0.71 -26.35 -1.80
N ASP A 380 -0.22 -27.56 -2.08
CA ASP A 380 0.72 -28.28 -1.20
C ASP A 380 2.19 -27.82 -1.41
N ASP A 381 2.44 -27.08 -2.51
CA ASP A 381 3.72 -26.44 -2.81
C ASP A 381 3.56 -24.90 -2.76
N PHE A 382 4.66 -24.21 -2.63
CA PHE A 382 4.66 -22.75 -2.55
C PHE A 382 5.88 -22.14 -3.23
N SER A 383 5.76 -20.88 -3.61
CA SER A 383 6.86 -19.96 -3.90
C SER A 383 6.88 -18.88 -2.85
N LEU A 384 8.05 -18.50 -2.39
CA LEU A 384 8.20 -17.63 -1.24
C LEU A 384 8.95 -16.35 -1.64
N TYR A 385 8.58 -15.25 -1.02
CA TYR A 385 9.42 -14.07 -0.93
C TYR A 385 10.02 -14.02 0.48
N LEU A 386 11.34 -14.08 0.55
CA LEU A 386 12.13 -14.00 1.78
C LEU A 386 12.78 -12.63 1.87
N HIS A 387 12.52 -11.92 2.95
CA HIS A 387 13.09 -10.62 3.26
C HIS A 387 13.96 -10.71 4.51
N ARG A 388 15.23 -10.30 4.38
CA ARG A 388 16.21 -10.23 5.47
C ARG A 388 16.73 -8.81 5.62
N PRO A 389 16.01 -7.90 6.30
CA PRO A 389 16.41 -6.50 6.42
C PRO A 389 17.72 -6.30 7.18
N THR A 390 18.08 -7.22 8.08
CA THR A 390 19.35 -7.21 8.80
C THR A 390 20.59 -7.37 7.91
N ALA A 391 20.42 -7.78 6.64
CA ALA A 391 21.49 -7.70 5.64
C ALA A 391 21.95 -6.26 5.37
N THR A 392 21.07 -5.28 5.58
CA THR A 392 21.31 -3.85 5.34
C THR A 392 21.32 -3.05 6.62
N ASP A 393 20.39 -3.34 7.54
CA ASP A 393 20.24 -2.64 8.82
C ASP A 393 20.26 -3.61 10.01
N PRO A 394 21.45 -3.86 10.57
CA PRO A 394 21.59 -4.77 11.72
C PRO A 394 20.82 -4.32 12.97
N SER A 395 20.39 -3.05 13.07
CA SER A 395 19.66 -2.54 14.23
C SER A 395 18.25 -3.11 14.38
N LEU A 396 17.75 -3.80 13.38
CA LEU A 396 16.42 -4.41 13.37
C LEU A 396 16.36 -5.77 14.11
N ALA A 397 17.50 -6.25 14.64
CA ALA A 397 17.59 -7.45 15.46
C ALA A 397 18.59 -7.26 16.61
N PRO A 398 18.55 -8.08 17.66
CA PRO A 398 19.63 -8.17 18.64
C PRO A 398 20.98 -8.54 17.99
N GLU A 399 22.09 -8.19 18.63
CA GLU A 399 23.44 -8.48 18.13
C GLU A 399 23.64 -9.98 17.84
N GLY A 400 24.19 -10.30 16.68
CA GLY A 400 24.41 -11.69 16.23
C GLY A 400 23.17 -12.42 15.69
N CYS A 401 22.02 -11.76 15.70
CA CYS A 401 20.73 -12.29 15.22
C CYS A 401 20.39 -11.79 13.81
N ASP A 402 19.40 -12.42 13.19
CA ASP A 402 18.77 -11.95 11.96
C ASP A 402 17.26 -11.81 12.13
N THR A 403 16.69 -10.79 11.47
CA THR A 403 15.25 -10.60 11.29
C THR A 403 14.86 -11.07 9.90
N PHE A 404 13.75 -11.80 9.83
CA PHE A 404 13.16 -12.25 8.57
C PHE A 404 11.66 -11.99 8.52
N TYR A 405 11.13 -11.79 7.33
CA TYR A 405 9.79 -12.21 7.03
C TYR A 405 9.74 -13.05 5.74
N VAL A 406 8.83 -14.01 5.72
CA VAL A 406 8.53 -14.85 4.57
C VAL A 406 7.10 -14.61 4.16
N LEU A 407 6.90 -14.21 2.91
CA LEU A 407 5.58 -14.07 2.32
C LEU A 407 5.34 -15.22 1.35
N SER A 408 4.26 -15.97 1.59
CA SER A 408 3.72 -16.94 0.65
C SER A 408 2.43 -16.40 0.04
N PRO A 409 2.34 -16.24 -1.29
CA PRO A 409 1.07 -15.98 -1.95
C PRO A 409 0.15 -17.18 -1.78
N VAL A 410 -1.06 -16.93 -1.32
CA VAL A 410 -2.10 -17.93 -1.07
C VAL A 410 -3.43 -17.45 -1.66
N PRO A 411 -4.44 -18.31 -1.88
CA PRO A 411 -5.74 -17.83 -2.28
C PRO A 411 -6.36 -16.95 -1.19
N HIS A 412 -7.18 -15.97 -1.58
CA HIS A 412 -7.98 -15.19 -0.64
C HIS A 412 -9.10 -16.04 0.01
N LEU A 413 -9.89 -15.46 0.91
CA LEU A 413 -10.84 -16.20 1.76
C LEU A 413 -11.94 -16.99 1.01
N ASP A 414 -12.17 -16.73 -0.28
CA ASP A 414 -13.09 -17.57 -1.08
C ASP A 414 -12.60 -19.03 -1.24
N SER A 415 -11.34 -19.33 -0.85
CA SER A 415 -10.82 -20.70 -0.76
C SER A 415 -11.53 -21.55 0.30
N GLY A 416 -12.15 -20.92 1.29
CA GLY A 416 -12.70 -21.60 2.45
C GLY A 416 -11.66 -22.20 3.40
N THR A 417 -10.38 -21.82 3.27
CA THR A 417 -9.32 -22.28 4.18
C THR A 417 -9.57 -21.78 5.59
N ASP A 418 -9.65 -22.70 6.56
CA ASP A 418 -9.72 -22.38 7.99
C ASP A 418 -8.32 -22.00 8.50
N TRP A 419 -7.99 -20.72 8.37
CA TRP A 419 -6.67 -20.22 8.77
C TRP A 419 -6.37 -20.38 10.26
N PRO A 420 -7.31 -20.13 11.20
CA PRO A 420 -7.08 -20.42 12.61
C PRO A 420 -6.62 -21.84 12.90
N ALA A 421 -7.18 -22.82 12.20
CA ALA A 421 -6.80 -24.22 12.37
C ALA A 421 -5.54 -24.63 11.59
N PHE A 422 -5.27 -24.01 10.43
CA PHE A 422 -4.25 -24.49 9.48
C PHE A 422 -2.95 -23.68 9.47
N ALA A 423 -2.94 -22.45 10.00
CA ALA A 423 -1.80 -21.54 9.91
C ALA A 423 -0.49 -22.12 10.44
N GLU A 424 -0.53 -22.82 11.57
CA GLU A 424 0.67 -23.39 12.17
C GLU A 424 1.23 -24.57 11.33
N THR A 425 0.36 -25.42 10.78
CA THR A 425 0.76 -26.49 9.88
C THR A 425 1.43 -25.93 8.63
N TYR A 426 0.87 -24.85 8.05
CA TYR A 426 1.41 -24.19 6.87
C TYR A 426 2.76 -23.50 7.17
N ARG A 427 2.87 -22.84 8.32
CA ARG A 427 4.12 -22.25 8.81
C ARG A 427 5.22 -23.31 8.96
N ALA A 428 4.88 -24.46 9.57
CA ALA A 428 5.84 -25.55 9.78
C ALA A 428 6.35 -26.11 8.44
N ALA A 429 5.48 -26.28 7.45
CA ALA A 429 5.87 -26.71 6.10
C ALA A 429 6.80 -25.70 5.41
N ILE A 430 6.54 -24.40 5.55
CA ILE A 430 7.44 -23.35 5.06
C ILE A 430 8.79 -23.42 5.76
N ALA A 431 8.82 -23.58 7.09
CA ALA A 431 10.06 -23.68 7.86
C ALA A 431 10.91 -24.87 7.41
N GLU A 432 10.29 -26.04 7.20
CA GLU A 432 10.97 -27.24 6.68
C GLU A 432 11.56 -27.00 5.29
N SER A 433 10.80 -26.39 4.39
CA SER A 433 11.27 -26.08 3.04
C SER A 433 12.44 -25.08 3.03
N LEU A 434 12.38 -24.04 3.85
CA LEU A 434 13.46 -23.05 3.97
C LEU A 434 14.70 -23.68 4.60
N GLU A 435 14.55 -24.53 5.62
CA GLU A 435 15.65 -25.24 6.24
C GLU A 435 16.37 -26.18 5.26
N ALA A 436 15.61 -26.87 4.43
CA ALA A 436 16.16 -27.77 3.39
C ALA A 436 16.81 -27.01 2.22
N SER A 437 16.56 -25.73 2.05
CA SER A 437 16.97 -24.99 0.85
C SER A 437 17.92 -23.80 1.08
N VAL A 438 17.56 -22.84 1.91
CA VAL A 438 18.27 -21.54 2.04
C VAL A 438 18.65 -21.17 3.48
N LEU A 439 18.01 -21.77 4.49
CA LEU A 439 18.23 -21.45 5.90
C LEU A 439 18.58 -22.73 6.71
N PRO A 440 19.73 -23.38 6.48
CA PRO A 440 20.06 -24.65 7.15
C PRO A 440 20.10 -24.49 8.68
N GLY A 441 19.42 -25.41 9.41
CA GLY A 441 19.27 -25.40 10.86
C GLY A 441 18.34 -24.28 11.35
N LEU A 442 17.37 -23.85 10.52
CA LEU A 442 16.43 -22.77 10.85
C LEU A 442 15.63 -23.08 12.11
N ARG A 443 15.05 -24.29 12.20
CA ARG A 443 14.11 -24.64 13.28
C ARG A 443 14.74 -24.62 14.66
N ASP A 444 16.05 -24.87 14.75
CA ASP A 444 16.80 -24.87 16.02
C ASP A 444 17.20 -23.46 16.47
N CYS A 445 17.13 -22.45 15.60
CA CYS A 445 17.60 -21.10 15.88
C CYS A 445 16.48 -20.03 15.90
N ILE A 446 15.23 -20.40 15.68
CA ILE A 446 14.10 -19.45 15.81
C ILE A 446 13.94 -19.07 17.28
N VAL A 447 13.97 -17.76 17.58
CA VAL A 447 13.81 -17.22 18.93
C VAL A 447 12.51 -16.49 19.12
N THR A 448 11.90 -16.00 18.05
CA THR A 448 10.60 -15.33 18.06
C THR A 448 9.88 -15.57 16.74
N SER A 449 8.55 -15.61 16.77
CA SER A 449 7.74 -15.98 15.61
C SER A 449 6.34 -15.36 15.69
N LYS A 450 5.85 -14.83 14.55
CA LYS A 450 4.50 -14.30 14.38
C LYS A 450 3.99 -14.61 12.98
N VAL A 451 2.72 -14.95 12.86
CA VAL A 451 2.05 -15.20 11.57
C VAL A 451 0.95 -14.17 11.34
N THR A 452 0.77 -13.76 10.09
CA THR A 452 -0.37 -12.98 9.59
C THR A 452 -0.96 -13.71 8.38
N THR A 453 -2.26 -13.98 8.42
CA THR A 453 -3.00 -14.78 7.45
C THR A 453 -3.98 -13.91 6.64
N PRO A 454 -4.60 -14.40 5.55
CA PRO A 454 -5.69 -13.70 4.89
C PRO A 454 -6.86 -13.34 5.83
N GLN A 455 -7.11 -14.13 6.89
CA GLN A 455 -8.11 -13.80 7.90
C GLN A 455 -7.72 -12.53 8.67
N ASP A 456 -6.45 -12.39 9.04
CA ASP A 456 -5.94 -11.19 9.71
C ASP A 456 -6.00 -9.94 8.82
N PHE A 457 -5.73 -10.10 7.51
CA PHE A 457 -5.92 -9.01 6.55
C PHE A 457 -7.38 -8.56 6.47
N HIS A 458 -8.33 -9.49 6.53
CA HIS A 458 -9.76 -9.18 6.58
C HIS A 458 -10.14 -8.47 7.89
N ASP A 459 -9.76 -9.02 9.03
CA ASP A 459 -10.25 -8.59 10.34
C ASP A 459 -9.54 -7.31 10.82
N ASN A 460 -8.22 -7.26 10.65
CA ASN A 460 -7.40 -6.16 11.15
C ASN A 460 -7.24 -5.00 10.16
N LEU A 461 -7.19 -5.27 8.85
CA LEU A 461 -7.01 -4.23 7.84
C LEU A 461 -8.29 -3.95 7.03
N TRP A 462 -9.38 -4.65 7.32
CA TRP A 462 -10.63 -4.55 6.58
C TRP A 462 -10.45 -4.73 5.06
N SER A 463 -9.51 -5.62 4.69
CA SER A 463 -9.32 -6.01 3.29
C SER A 463 -10.43 -6.94 2.85
N TYR A 464 -11.17 -6.55 1.82
CA TYR A 464 -12.26 -7.39 1.30
C TYR A 464 -11.74 -8.76 0.86
N LYS A 465 -12.39 -9.84 1.33
CA LYS A 465 -11.97 -11.24 1.14
C LYS A 465 -10.54 -11.57 1.65
N GLY A 466 -9.95 -10.75 2.48
CA GLY A 466 -8.57 -10.95 2.92
C GLY A 466 -7.52 -10.80 1.81
N ALA A 467 -7.87 -10.11 0.72
CA ALA A 467 -6.96 -9.87 -0.40
C ALA A 467 -5.79 -8.95 0.02
N GLY A 468 -4.56 -9.31 -0.33
CA GLY A 468 -3.37 -8.54 0.06
C GLY A 468 -3.29 -7.16 -0.58
N PHE A 469 -3.83 -7.00 -1.80
CA PHE A 469 -3.64 -5.80 -2.64
C PHE A 469 -4.95 -5.19 -3.20
N GLY A 470 -6.12 -5.69 -2.78
CA GLY A 470 -7.41 -5.27 -3.31
C GLY A 470 -7.73 -5.91 -4.67
N LEU A 471 -8.26 -5.14 -5.63
CA LEU A 471 -8.58 -5.64 -6.97
C LEU A 471 -7.33 -6.09 -7.74
N GLU A 472 -7.40 -7.26 -8.38
CA GLU A 472 -6.35 -7.76 -9.28
C GLU A 472 -6.14 -6.79 -10.45
N PRO A 473 -4.88 -6.47 -10.84
CA PRO A 473 -4.60 -5.49 -11.88
C PRO A 473 -4.79 -6.05 -13.31
N LEU A 474 -5.98 -6.59 -13.59
CA LEU A 474 -6.41 -7.02 -14.92
C LEU A 474 -6.71 -5.81 -15.81
N LEU A 475 -6.67 -5.97 -17.13
CA LEU A 475 -6.93 -4.87 -18.06
C LEU A 475 -8.27 -4.16 -17.75
N LEU A 476 -9.35 -4.93 -17.58
CA LEU A 476 -10.69 -4.40 -17.28
C LEU A 476 -10.91 -4.07 -15.79
N GLN A 477 -9.86 -4.02 -15.00
CA GLN A 477 -9.81 -3.57 -13.60
C GLN A 477 -8.63 -2.63 -13.34
N SER A 478 -8.05 -2.04 -14.41
CA SER A 478 -6.95 -1.08 -14.34
C SER A 478 -7.35 0.24 -15.02
N ALA A 479 -6.65 1.32 -14.70
CA ALA A 479 -6.91 2.66 -15.22
C ALA A 479 -8.39 3.05 -15.06
N TRP A 480 -9.07 3.45 -16.12
CA TRP A 480 -10.50 3.81 -16.13
C TRP A 480 -11.42 2.77 -15.48
N PHE A 481 -11.12 1.48 -15.60
CA PHE A 481 -11.99 0.42 -15.08
C PHE A 481 -11.78 0.13 -13.59
N ARG A 482 -10.78 0.77 -12.98
CA ARG A 482 -10.55 0.72 -11.54
C ARG A 482 -11.41 1.77 -10.83
N PRO A 483 -11.74 1.65 -9.52
CA PRO A 483 -12.41 2.73 -8.79
C PRO A 483 -11.72 4.07 -9.01
N HIS A 484 -12.48 5.10 -9.39
CA HIS A 484 -11.96 6.42 -9.64
C HIS A 484 -11.60 7.12 -8.33
N ASN A 485 -10.65 8.06 -8.36
CA ASN A 485 -10.29 8.84 -7.16
C ASN A 485 -11.45 9.73 -6.66
N ARG A 486 -12.35 10.16 -7.54
CA ARG A 486 -13.67 10.74 -7.19
C ARG A 486 -14.70 9.63 -7.21
N SER A 487 -15.47 9.47 -6.12
CA SER A 487 -16.54 8.47 -6.07
C SER A 487 -17.55 8.67 -7.20
N GLU A 488 -17.86 7.58 -7.90
CA GLU A 488 -18.90 7.54 -8.94
C GLU A 488 -20.31 7.53 -8.34
N ASP A 489 -20.45 7.20 -7.06
CA ASP A 489 -21.74 7.07 -6.38
C ASP A 489 -22.09 8.26 -5.48
N VAL A 490 -21.10 8.82 -4.77
CA VAL A 490 -21.33 9.78 -3.69
C VAL A 490 -20.52 11.04 -3.89
N PRO A 491 -21.15 12.16 -4.32
CA PRO A 491 -20.51 13.48 -4.32
C PRO A 491 -19.88 13.81 -2.96
N GLY A 492 -18.67 14.36 -2.96
CA GLY A 492 -17.92 14.69 -1.74
C GLY A 492 -17.16 13.52 -1.11
N LEU A 493 -17.34 12.30 -1.62
CA LEU A 493 -16.50 11.15 -1.29
C LEU A 493 -15.41 10.98 -2.34
N PHE A 494 -14.20 10.73 -1.88
CA PHE A 494 -13.02 10.41 -2.68
C PHE A 494 -12.35 9.15 -2.14
N VAL A 495 -11.58 8.48 -3.00
CA VAL A 495 -10.84 7.27 -2.61
C VAL A 495 -9.40 7.34 -3.09
N VAL A 496 -8.48 6.82 -2.28
CA VAL A 496 -7.05 6.72 -2.56
C VAL A 496 -6.52 5.35 -2.12
N GLY A 497 -5.29 5.02 -2.48
CA GLY A 497 -4.62 3.81 -2.01
C GLY A 497 -4.66 2.65 -3.00
N ALA A 498 -4.39 1.44 -2.51
CA ALA A 498 -4.10 0.27 -3.34
C ALA A 498 -5.28 -0.22 -4.19
N SER A 499 -6.51 -0.01 -3.74
CA SER A 499 -7.72 -0.52 -4.41
C SER A 499 -8.30 0.45 -5.44
N THR A 500 -7.76 1.67 -5.59
CA THR A 500 -8.15 2.68 -6.58
C THR A 500 -7.06 2.90 -7.63
N HIS A 501 -7.31 3.73 -8.63
CA HIS A 501 -6.30 4.10 -9.64
C HIS A 501 -5.13 4.89 -8.99
N PRO A 502 -3.86 4.65 -9.41
CA PRO A 502 -3.39 3.66 -10.39
C PRO A 502 -3.28 2.23 -9.87
N GLY A 503 -3.25 2.00 -8.56
CA GLY A 503 -3.27 0.68 -7.97
C GLY A 503 -2.31 0.46 -6.81
N ALA A 504 -2.00 -0.81 -6.53
CA ALA A 504 -1.13 -1.22 -5.44
C ALA A 504 0.36 -0.94 -5.71
N GLY A 505 1.18 -1.04 -4.66
CA GLY A 505 2.59 -0.69 -4.63
C GLY A 505 2.82 0.72 -4.08
N VAL A 506 4.00 0.97 -3.48
CA VAL A 506 4.31 2.29 -2.88
C VAL A 506 4.14 3.41 -3.90
N PRO A 507 4.72 3.33 -5.13
CA PRO A 507 4.50 4.35 -6.14
C PRO A 507 3.03 4.54 -6.50
N GLY A 508 2.28 3.44 -6.67
CA GLY A 508 0.87 3.49 -7.04
C GLY A 508 0.01 4.21 -6.00
N VAL A 509 0.17 3.91 -4.71
CA VAL A 509 -0.63 4.54 -3.66
C VAL A 509 -0.28 6.02 -3.46
N LEU A 510 0.98 6.40 -3.66
CA LEU A 510 1.40 7.81 -3.63
C LEU A 510 0.84 8.59 -4.83
N MET A 511 0.88 8.00 -6.02
CA MET A 511 0.29 8.59 -7.23
C MET A 511 -1.22 8.70 -7.13
N SER A 512 -1.92 7.77 -6.45
CA SER A 512 -3.35 7.89 -6.23
C SER A 512 -3.71 9.13 -5.37
N ALA A 513 -2.86 9.48 -4.40
CA ALA A 513 -3.01 10.71 -3.64
C ALA A 513 -2.69 11.97 -4.48
N LYS A 514 -1.78 11.86 -5.46
CA LYS A 514 -1.51 12.93 -6.42
C LYS A 514 -2.68 13.12 -7.40
N ALA A 515 -3.24 12.02 -7.92
CA ALA A 515 -4.44 12.05 -8.76
C ALA A 515 -5.65 12.67 -8.01
N LEU A 516 -5.84 12.36 -6.72
CA LEU A 516 -6.86 12.97 -5.88
C LEU A 516 -6.78 14.51 -5.90
N GLU A 517 -5.58 15.07 -5.84
CA GLU A 517 -5.36 16.51 -5.80
C GLU A 517 -5.96 17.24 -7.00
N THR A 518 -6.03 16.57 -8.16
CA THR A 518 -6.61 17.14 -9.41
C THR A 518 -8.12 17.20 -9.41
N VAL A 519 -8.80 16.39 -8.58
CA VAL A 519 -10.27 16.24 -8.58
C VAL A 519 -10.97 16.80 -7.35
N VAL A 520 -10.24 17.09 -6.27
CA VAL A 520 -10.83 17.77 -5.11
C VAL A 520 -11.13 19.24 -5.42
N PRO A 521 -12.16 19.84 -4.78
CA PRO A 521 -12.46 21.26 -4.95
C PRO A 521 -11.26 22.16 -4.64
N HIS A 522 -11.19 23.28 -5.36
CA HIS A 522 -10.20 24.31 -5.07
C HIS A 522 -10.57 25.04 -3.78
N VAL A 523 -9.60 25.27 -2.90
CA VAL A 523 -9.76 26.12 -1.72
C VAL A 523 -9.29 27.53 -2.12
N PRO A 524 -10.16 28.55 -2.09
CA PRO A 524 -9.72 29.93 -2.33
C PRO A 524 -8.65 30.34 -1.31
N ALA A 525 -7.65 31.06 -1.79
CA ALA A 525 -6.56 31.57 -0.97
C ALA A 525 -7.04 32.62 0.05
#